data_d20a6dd0b0e6685346be0cf44ac3c8fb
#
_entry.id   d20a6dd0b0e6685346be0cf44ac3c8fb
#
_cell.length_a   1.000
_cell.length_b   1.000
_cell.length_c   1.000
_cell.angle_alpha   90.00
_cell.angle_beta   90.00
_cell.angle_gamma   90.00
#
_symmetry.space_group_name_H-M   'P 1'
#
loop_
_entity.id
_entity.type
_entity.pdbx_description
1 polymer ?
#
loop_
_entity_poly.entity_id
_entity_poly.type
_entity_poly.pdbx_seq_one_letter_code
_entity_poly.pdbx_strand_id
1 'polypeptide(L)'
;HAMVEKPMAADLEGADRMLAAARAAGTLLMINWPFLWWPGLQKALAMAEAGEIGRLFSVKYRAAHAGPKELGCSPYFYEWLYDAERNGAGALMDYCCYGAALARHLLGQPSRVTATVGRLLKDYITLDDNAVIVMQWPRAIAISEASWTQIGHLTSYVTAIYGSEGTLLVEPGAQGRVLLATREHEDGIAVDVPPAPEEMRNATAFFLSHIVQGKPIEGLCSAEVGRDAQEILEAGLISAAEGTAVSLPLPPSYL
;
A
#
# COMPACT_ATOMS: atom_id res chain seq x y z
N HIS A 1 -21.46 8.05 5.79
CA HIS A 1 -20.33 7.56 5.00
C HIS A 1 -19.03 8.17 5.52
N ALA A 2 -17.92 7.43 5.46
CA ALA A 2 -16.62 7.86 5.95
C ALA A 2 -15.51 7.55 4.94
N MET A 3 -14.58 8.48 4.78
CA MET A 3 -13.33 8.29 4.07
C MET A 3 -12.19 8.53 5.07
N VAL A 4 -11.24 7.62 5.12
CA VAL A 4 -10.13 7.63 6.08
C VAL A 4 -8.82 7.60 5.31
N GLU A 5 -7.83 8.35 5.80
CA GLU A 5 -6.46 8.26 5.28
C GLU A 5 -5.83 6.91 5.64
N LYS A 6 -4.90 6.49 4.80
CA LYS A 6 -4.05 5.33 5.06
C LYS A 6 -3.06 5.60 6.23
N PRO A 7 -2.63 4.57 6.95
CA PRO A 7 -3.20 3.23 7.03
C PRO A 7 -4.60 3.27 7.66
N MET A 8 -5.39 2.22 7.51
CA MET A 8 -6.79 2.21 7.98
C MET A 8 -6.91 2.47 9.47
N ALA A 9 -5.99 1.94 10.28
CA ALA A 9 -5.94 2.08 11.73
C ALA A 9 -4.50 1.93 12.23
N ALA A 10 -4.26 2.15 13.53
CA ALA A 10 -2.97 1.89 14.17
C ALA A 10 -2.71 0.39 14.41
N ASP A 11 -3.77 -0.41 14.49
CA ASP A 11 -3.75 -1.85 14.73
C ASP A 11 -4.91 -2.56 14.01
N LEU A 12 -4.86 -3.89 13.99
CA LEU A 12 -5.88 -4.72 13.33
C LEU A 12 -7.23 -4.65 14.05
N GLU A 13 -7.25 -4.59 15.39
CA GLU A 13 -8.48 -4.45 16.17
C GLU A 13 -9.24 -3.18 15.80
N GLY A 14 -8.53 -2.06 15.65
CA GLY A 14 -9.09 -0.79 15.18
C GLY A 14 -9.70 -0.90 13.79
N ALA A 15 -9.00 -1.57 12.86
CA ALA A 15 -9.51 -1.80 11.51
C ALA A 15 -10.77 -2.68 11.51
N ASP A 16 -10.79 -3.75 12.29
CA ASP A 16 -11.95 -4.63 12.44
C ASP A 16 -13.15 -3.89 13.04
N ARG A 17 -12.94 -3.06 14.08
CA ARG A 17 -14.00 -2.21 14.68
C ARG A 17 -14.57 -1.21 13.67
N MET A 18 -13.72 -0.57 12.85
CA MET A 18 -14.18 0.38 11.83
C MET A 18 -15.02 -0.33 10.76
N LEU A 19 -14.55 -1.49 10.27
CA LEU A 19 -15.29 -2.28 9.28
C LEU A 19 -16.64 -2.75 9.83
N ALA A 20 -16.67 -3.28 11.05
CA ALA A 20 -17.90 -3.72 11.72
C ALA A 20 -18.89 -2.56 11.91
N ALA A 21 -18.42 -1.40 12.35
CA ALA A 21 -19.26 -0.22 12.54
C ALA A 21 -19.88 0.27 11.22
N ALA A 22 -19.07 0.33 10.14
CA ALA A 22 -19.57 0.74 8.83
C ALA A 22 -20.63 -0.22 8.29
N ARG A 23 -20.41 -1.53 8.44
CA ARG A 23 -21.38 -2.57 8.04
C ARG A 23 -22.67 -2.49 8.86
N ALA A 24 -22.56 -2.34 10.17
CA ALA A 24 -23.74 -2.23 11.05
C ALA A 24 -24.58 -0.98 10.75
N ALA A 25 -23.94 0.12 10.37
CA ALA A 25 -24.59 1.37 10.01
C ALA A 25 -25.09 1.43 8.55
N GLY A 26 -24.73 0.45 7.71
CA GLY A 26 -25.04 0.47 6.28
C GLY A 26 -24.40 1.66 5.56
N THR A 27 -23.20 2.07 5.99
CA THR A 27 -22.49 3.21 5.45
C THR A 27 -21.28 2.80 4.60
N LEU A 28 -20.92 3.61 3.62
CA LEU A 28 -19.68 3.43 2.88
C LEU A 28 -18.50 3.80 3.78
N LEU A 29 -17.48 2.96 3.77
CA LEU A 29 -16.17 3.21 4.35
C LEU A 29 -15.13 3.05 3.24
N MET A 30 -14.37 4.09 3.00
CA MET A 30 -13.33 4.15 1.99
C MET A 30 -11.98 4.41 2.64
N ILE A 31 -10.95 3.67 2.25
CA ILE A 31 -9.58 3.96 2.63
C ILE A 31 -8.91 4.72 1.49
N ASN A 32 -8.41 5.92 1.80
CA ASN A 32 -7.72 6.73 0.80
C ASN A 32 -6.27 6.28 0.64
N TRP A 33 -5.93 5.88 -0.56
CA TRP A 33 -4.56 5.56 -0.99
C TRP A 33 -4.07 6.65 -1.94
N PRO A 34 -3.32 7.67 -1.52
CA PRO A 34 -2.90 8.81 -2.35
C PRO A 34 -2.28 8.44 -3.70
N PHE A 35 -1.53 7.35 -3.78
CA PHE A 35 -0.90 6.90 -5.02
C PHE A 35 -1.90 6.40 -6.08
N LEU A 36 -3.12 5.97 -5.67
CA LEU A 36 -4.15 5.54 -6.63
C LEU A 36 -4.61 6.67 -7.55
N TRP A 37 -4.47 7.91 -7.11
CA TRP A 37 -4.86 9.08 -7.90
C TRP A 37 -3.80 9.50 -8.93
N TRP A 38 -2.73 8.73 -9.07
CA TRP A 38 -1.79 8.86 -10.19
C TRP A 38 -2.35 8.15 -11.43
N PRO A 39 -2.54 8.88 -12.57
CA PRO A 39 -3.09 8.26 -13.78
C PRO A 39 -2.28 7.05 -14.26
N GLY A 40 -0.96 7.08 -14.08
CA GLY A 40 -0.08 5.96 -14.41
C GLY A 40 -0.39 4.70 -13.60
N LEU A 41 -0.65 4.82 -12.29
CA LEU A 41 -1.01 3.65 -11.49
C LEU A 41 -2.38 3.11 -11.89
N GLN A 42 -3.37 3.99 -12.12
CA GLN A 42 -4.70 3.56 -12.59
C GLN A 42 -4.61 2.79 -13.91
N LYS A 43 -3.80 3.28 -14.86
CA LYS A 43 -3.57 2.59 -16.14
C LYS A 43 -2.88 1.23 -15.92
N ALA A 44 -1.85 1.17 -15.10
CA ALA A 44 -1.14 -0.08 -14.80
C ALA A 44 -2.03 -1.11 -14.12
N LEU A 45 -2.89 -0.69 -13.17
CA LEU A 45 -3.88 -1.56 -12.54
C LEU A 45 -4.87 -2.11 -13.57
N ALA A 46 -5.43 -1.24 -14.42
CA ALA A 46 -6.36 -1.66 -15.46
C ALA A 46 -5.74 -2.68 -16.43
N MET A 47 -4.47 -2.49 -16.82
CA MET A 47 -3.75 -3.45 -17.68
C MET A 47 -3.53 -4.79 -16.97
N ALA A 48 -3.11 -4.76 -15.69
CA ALA A 48 -2.88 -5.95 -14.90
C ALA A 48 -4.18 -6.76 -14.68
N GLU A 49 -5.28 -6.08 -14.36
CA GLU A 49 -6.61 -6.67 -14.15
C GLU A 49 -7.21 -7.21 -15.47
N ALA A 50 -6.95 -6.55 -16.59
CA ALA A 50 -7.33 -7.03 -17.93
C ALA A 50 -6.49 -8.24 -18.39
N GLY A 51 -5.44 -8.62 -17.67
CA GLY A 51 -4.57 -9.74 -18.02
C GLY A 51 -3.56 -9.43 -19.14
N GLU A 52 -3.33 -8.16 -19.46
CA GLU A 52 -2.41 -7.74 -20.55
C GLU A 52 -0.97 -8.19 -20.34
N ILE A 53 -0.56 -8.46 -19.09
CA ILE A 53 0.77 -8.97 -18.74
C ILE A 53 0.75 -10.45 -18.30
N GLY A 54 -0.36 -11.16 -18.57
CA GLY A 54 -0.54 -12.56 -18.20
C GLY A 54 -0.80 -12.76 -16.70
N ARG A 55 -0.52 -13.97 -16.17
CA ARG A 55 -0.74 -14.29 -14.77
C ARG A 55 0.23 -13.52 -13.87
N LEU A 56 -0.30 -12.74 -12.94
CA LEU A 56 0.51 -12.01 -11.97
C LEU A 56 1.21 -12.97 -11.00
N PHE A 57 2.48 -12.70 -10.71
CA PHE A 57 3.27 -13.52 -9.78
C PHE A 57 4.17 -12.73 -8.85
N SER A 58 4.37 -11.43 -9.09
CA SER A 58 5.09 -10.58 -8.15
C SER A 58 4.64 -9.13 -8.21
N VAL A 59 4.64 -8.48 -7.04
CA VAL A 59 4.44 -7.04 -6.89
C VAL A 59 5.57 -6.49 -6.02
N LYS A 60 6.18 -5.39 -6.44
CA LYS A 60 7.17 -4.66 -5.64
C LYS A 60 6.71 -3.23 -5.46
N TYR A 61 6.71 -2.81 -4.21
CA TYR A 61 6.48 -1.43 -3.84
C TYR A 61 7.59 -0.95 -2.92
N ARG A 62 8.09 0.23 -3.19
CA ARG A 62 9.05 0.92 -2.34
C ARG A 62 8.66 2.38 -2.22
N ALA A 63 8.68 2.91 -1.00
CA ALA A 63 8.60 4.33 -0.73
C ALA A 63 9.69 4.74 0.27
N ALA A 64 10.45 5.77 -0.09
CA ALA A 64 11.57 6.20 0.71
C ALA A 64 11.86 7.69 0.56
N HIS A 65 12.20 8.31 1.68
CA HIS A 65 12.65 9.69 1.78
C HIS A 65 13.50 9.90 3.05
N ALA A 66 13.96 11.12 3.27
CA ALA A 66 14.82 11.44 4.43
C ALA A 66 14.10 11.36 5.79
N GLY A 67 12.79 11.28 5.81
CA GLY A 67 11.94 11.29 6.99
C GLY A 67 11.04 12.53 7.06
N PRO A 68 9.89 12.44 7.75
CA PRO A 68 8.91 13.53 7.76
C PRO A 68 9.47 14.83 8.37
N LYS A 69 10.28 14.74 9.42
CA LYS A 69 10.94 15.90 10.03
C LYS A 69 11.94 16.56 9.07
N GLU A 70 12.76 15.77 8.39
CA GLU A 70 13.78 16.25 7.44
C GLU A 70 13.15 16.81 6.15
N LEU A 71 11.95 16.36 5.79
CA LEU A 71 11.17 16.95 4.71
C LEU A 71 10.52 18.28 5.07
N GLY A 72 10.65 18.73 6.36
CA GLY A 72 10.05 19.97 6.82
C GLY A 72 8.55 19.89 7.08
N CYS A 73 8.02 18.68 7.31
CA CYS A 73 6.62 18.53 7.74
C CYS A 73 6.39 19.26 9.07
N SER A 74 5.13 19.66 9.34
CA SER A 74 4.80 20.33 10.57
C SER A 74 5.07 19.45 11.80
N PRO A 75 5.46 20.03 12.96
CA PRO A 75 5.63 19.27 14.19
C PRO A 75 4.42 18.44 14.57
N TYR A 76 3.22 18.96 14.42
CA TYR A 76 1.97 18.23 14.69
C TYR A 76 1.85 16.94 13.89
N PHE A 77 2.36 16.92 12.64
CA PHE A 77 2.31 15.75 11.78
C PHE A 77 3.40 14.73 12.12
N TYR A 78 4.68 15.14 12.23
CA TYR A 78 5.74 14.17 12.50
C TYR A 78 5.75 13.66 13.94
N GLU A 79 5.31 14.45 14.93
CA GLU A 79 5.15 14.00 16.30
C GLU A 79 4.06 12.92 16.41
N TRP A 80 2.97 13.07 15.66
CA TRP A 80 1.94 12.04 15.55
C TRP A 80 2.49 10.77 14.90
N LEU A 81 3.25 10.88 13.79
CA LEU A 81 3.85 9.73 13.12
C LEU A 81 4.89 8.99 13.99
N TYR A 82 5.55 9.69 14.91
CA TYR A 82 6.56 9.12 15.80
C TYR A 82 5.98 8.56 17.10
N ASP A 83 4.68 8.59 17.26
CA ASP A 83 3.96 8.08 18.44
C ASP A 83 3.42 6.67 18.15
N ALA A 84 3.96 5.66 18.86
CA ALA A 84 3.58 4.25 18.65
C ALA A 84 2.10 3.98 18.93
N GLU A 85 1.50 4.64 19.93
CA GLU A 85 0.10 4.44 20.29
C GLU A 85 -0.84 4.99 19.21
N ARG A 86 -0.42 6.06 18.54
CA ARG A 86 -1.26 6.75 17.54
C ARG A 86 -1.07 6.21 16.12
N ASN A 87 0.15 5.80 15.78
CA ASN A 87 0.51 5.37 14.42
C ASN A 87 0.77 3.85 14.32
N GLY A 88 0.88 3.13 15.44
CA GLY A 88 1.12 1.68 15.50
C GLY A 88 2.58 1.31 15.31
N ALA A 89 3.28 1.87 14.32
CA ALA A 89 4.69 1.66 14.03
C ALA A 89 5.27 2.87 13.29
N GLY A 90 6.54 2.80 12.88
CA GLY A 90 7.22 3.86 12.15
C GLY A 90 7.04 3.78 10.63
N ALA A 91 8.15 3.67 9.92
CA ALA A 91 8.18 3.61 8.46
C ALA A 91 7.40 2.40 7.91
N LEU A 92 7.37 1.28 8.66
CA LEU A 92 6.57 0.11 8.29
C LEU A 92 5.10 0.49 8.10
N MET A 93 4.49 1.10 9.12
CA MET A 93 3.07 1.47 9.10
C MET A 93 2.79 2.55 8.05
N ASP A 94 3.65 3.57 7.96
CA ASP A 94 3.45 4.71 7.07
C ASP A 94 3.52 4.33 5.59
N TYR A 95 4.48 3.46 5.20
CA TYR A 95 4.73 3.19 3.78
C TYR A 95 4.56 1.73 3.34
N CYS A 96 4.84 0.74 4.18
CA CYS A 96 4.59 -0.63 3.76
C CYS A 96 3.09 -0.92 3.57
N CYS A 97 2.19 -0.11 4.15
CA CYS A 97 0.75 -0.22 3.94
C CYS A 97 0.35 -0.10 2.46
N TYR A 98 1.02 0.75 1.67
CA TYR A 98 0.74 0.89 0.24
C TYR A 98 1.03 -0.40 -0.54
N GLY A 99 2.20 -1.00 -0.30
CA GLY A 99 2.57 -2.25 -0.96
C GLY A 99 1.73 -3.42 -0.47
N ALA A 100 1.35 -3.45 0.81
CA ALA A 100 0.44 -4.44 1.35
C ALA A 100 -0.95 -4.36 0.69
N ALA A 101 -1.53 -3.17 0.60
CA ALA A 101 -2.82 -2.96 -0.06
C ALA A 101 -2.78 -3.28 -1.56
N LEU A 102 -1.73 -2.84 -2.27
CA LEU A 102 -1.55 -3.10 -3.69
C LEU A 102 -1.41 -4.60 -3.98
N ALA A 103 -0.57 -5.29 -3.21
CA ALA A 103 -0.37 -6.73 -3.36
C ALA A 103 -1.64 -7.52 -3.01
N ARG A 104 -2.34 -7.12 -1.90
CA ARG A 104 -3.62 -7.71 -1.53
C ARG A 104 -4.68 -7.52 -2.62
N HIS A 105 -4.74 -6.33 -3.22
CA HIS A 105 -5.69 -6.03 -4.30
C HIS A 105 -5.45 -6.91 -5.54
N LEU A 106 -4.19 -7.03 -5.98
CA LEU A 106 -3.83 -7.74 -7.22
C LEU A 106 -3.72 -9.26 -7.07
N LEU A 107 -3.30 -9.75 -5.91
CA LEU A 107 -2.94 -11.16 -5.69
C LEU A 107 -3.85 -11.89 -4.68
N GLY A 108 -4.79 -11.17 -4.05
CA GLY A 108 -5.59 -11.71 -2.95
C GLY A 108 -4.84 -11.71 -1.62
N GLN A 109 -5.41 -12.35 -0.60
CA GLN A 109 -4.79 -12.45 0.74
C GLN A 109 -3.56 -13.35 0.69
N PRO A 110 -2.37 -12.91 1.19
CA PRO A 110 -1.21 -13.77 1.29
C PRO A 110 -1.42 -14.89 2.33
N SER A 111 -0.75 -16.01 2.13
CA SER A 111 -0.77 -17.11 3.09
C SER A 111 0.26 -16.96 4.21
N ARG A 112 1.30 -16.12 3.98
CA ARG A 112 2.41 -15.94 4.89
C ARG A 112 3.06 -14.57 4.71
N VAL A 113 3.55 -14.01 5.83
CA VAL A 113 4.28 -12.75 5.88
C VAL A 113 5.60 -12.94 6.63
N THR A 114 6.66 -12.32 6.13
CA THR A 114 7.94 -12.18 6.83
C THR A 114 8.38 -10.74 6.75
N ALA A 115 8.93 -10.19 7.84
CA ALA A 115 9.39 -8.81 7.84
C ALA A 115 10.69 -8.62 8.61
N THR A 116 11.38 -7.54 8.27
CA THR A 116 12.50 -7.00 9.03
C THR A 116 12.25 -5.50 9.20
N VAL A 117 12.38 -5.03 10.43
CA VAL A 117 12.28 -3.62 10.79
C VAL A 117 13.53 -3.19 11.54
N GLY A 118 13.88 -1.92 11.45
CA GLY A 118 15.02 -1.38 12.18
C GLY A 118 14.94 0.11 12.35
N ARG A 119 15.47 0.58 13.48
CA ARG A 119 15.85 1.97 13.68
C ARG A 119 17.34 2.09 13.36
N LEU A 120 17.64 2.50 12.14
CA LEU A 120 18.98 2.42 11.59
C LEU A 120 19.78 3.72 11.71
N LEU A 121 19.13 4.87 11.62
CA LEU A 121 19.80 6.17 11.63
C LEU A 121 19.16 7.23 12.54
N LYS A 122 17.86 7.14 12.87
CA LYS A 122 17.16 8.19 13.61
C LYS A 122 17.15 7.92 15.10
N ASP A 123 18.16 8.43 15.82
CA ASP A 123 18.28 8.23 17.26
C ASP A 123 17.21 8.94 18.10
N TYR A 124 16.52 9.92 17.51
CA TYR A 124 15.52 10.75 18.18
C TYR A 124 14.09 10.20 18.16
N ILE A 125 13.86 9.04 17.50
CA ILE A 125 12.58 8.31 17.53
C ILE A 125 12.75 6.96 18.21
N THR A 126 11.67 6.36 18.66
CA THR A 126 11.67 5.01 19.25
C THR A 126 11.20 3.92 18.28
N LEU A 127 10.57 4.32 17.19
CA LEU A 127 10.02 3.45 16.14
C LEU A 127 11.05 3.10 15.08
N ASP A 128 10.67 2.20 14.19
CA ASP A 128 11.43 1.85 13.00
C ASP A 128 11.51 3.03 12.02
N ASP A 129 12.68 3.22 11.43
CA ASP A 129 12.90 4.16 10.33
C ASP A 129 13.13 3.46 8.98
N ASN A 130 13.24 2.14 9.00
CA ASN A 130 13.34 1.28 7.82
C ASN A 130 12.60 -0.04 8.04
N ALA A 131 11.93 -0.53 7.01
CA ALA A 131 11.20 -1.79 7.04
C ALA A 131 11.13 -2.45 5.67
N VAL A 132 11.08 -3.78 5.68
CA VAL A 132 10.79 -4.62 4.51
C VAL A 132 9.80 -5.69 4.93
N ILE A 133 8.70 -5.81 4.19
CA ILE A 133 7.72 -6.89 4.31
C ILE A 133 7.77 -7.74 3.05
N VAL A 134 7.88 -9.05 3.20
CA VAL A 134 7.74 -10.04 2.14
C VAL A 134 6.45 -10.81 2.36
N MET A 135 5.57 -10.77 1.40
CA MET A 135 4.29 -11.47 1.38
C MET A 135 4.36 -12.66 0.43
N GLN A 136 3.82 -13.82 0.82
CA GLN A 136 3.91 -15.05 0.06
C GLN A 136 2.54 -15.66 -0.21
N TRP A 137 2.34 -16.11 -1.44
CA TRP A 137 1.24 -16.95 -1.93
C TRP A 137 1.83 -18.26 -2.48
N PRO A 138 1.02 -19.30 -2.75
CA PRO A 138 1.51 -20.55 -3.35
C PRO A 138 2.26 -20.36 -4.68
N ARG A 139 1.92 -19.32 -5.44
CA ARG A 139 2.49 -19.06 -6.78
C ARG A 139 2.82 -17.57 -7.01
N ALA A 140 3.00 -16.80 -5.95
CA ALA A 140 3.38 -15.39 -6.04
C ALA A 140 4.15 -14.93 -4.81
N ILE A 141 4.91 -13.84 -4.96
CA ILE A 141 5.62 -13.13 -3.90
C ILE A 141 5.44 -11.63 -4.12
N ALA A 142 5.22 -10.89 -3.04
CA ALA A 142 5.28 -9.44 -3.09
C ALA A 142 6.24 -8.89 -2.03
N ILE A 143 6.80 -7.71 -2.31
CA ILE A 143 7.71 -7.00 -1.42
C ILE A 143 7.18 -5.59 -1.24
N SER A 144 7.07 -5.16 0.02
CA SER A 144 6.85 -3.75 0.37
C SER A 144 8.00 -3.25 1.23
N GLU A 145 8.62 -2.15 0.80
CA GLU A 145 9.78 -1.56 1.44
C GLU A 145 9.50 -0.10 1.80
N ALA A 146 9.93 0.29 3.00
CA ALA A 146 9.80 1.63 3.55
C ALA A 146 11.12 2.13 4.10
N SER A 147 11.44 3.41 3.86
CA SER A 147 12.60 4.06 4.48
C SER A 147 12.34 5.54 4.75
N TRP A 148 12.66 5.97 5.98
CA TRP A 148 12.71 7.37 6.40
C TRP A 148 14.15 7.90 6.50
N THR A 149 15.10 7.20 5.87
CA THR A 149 16.53 7.51 6.00
C THR A 149 17.25 7.71 4.66
N GLN A 150 16.49 7.67 3.56
CA GLN A 150 17.08 7.83 2.23
C GLN A 150 17.52 9.26 1.97
N ILE A 151 18.76 9.43 1.53
CA ILE A 151 19.30 10.69 1.03
C ILE A 151 19.07 10.76 -0.48
N GLY A 152 18.54 11.89 -0.95
CA GLY A 152 18.22 12.10 -2.37
C GLY A 152 16.97 11.37 -2.84
N HIS A 153 16.80 11.28 -4.16
CA HIS A 153 15.54 10.80 -4.75
C HIS A 153 15.71 9.54 -5.63
N LEU A 154 16.89 8.97 -5.70
CA LEU A 154 17.12 7.74 -6.46
C LEU A 154 16.35 6.59 -5.81
N THR A 155 15.53 5.90 -6.58
CA THR A 155 14.67 4.80 -6.10
C THR A 155 13.74 5.15 -4.93
N SER A 156 13.39 6.44 -4.74
CA SER A 156 12.47 6.88 -3.69
C SER A 156 11.12 6.20 -3.78
N TYR A 157 10.61 6.05 -5.00
CA TYR A 157 9.36 5.35 -5.26
C TYR A 157 9.56 4.34 -6.39
N VAL A 158 9.22 3.10 -6.13
CA VAL A 158 9.23 2.02 -7.11
C VAL A 158 7.92 1.26 -7.00
N THR A 159 7.18 1.18 -8.09
CA THR A 159 6.00 0.32 -8.20
C THR A 159 6.17 -0.53 -9.43
N ALA A 160 6.36 -1.84 -9.24
CA ALA A 160 6.53 -2.79 -10.33
C ALA A 160 5.56 -3.98 -10.17
N ILE A 161 4.88 -4.33 -11.26
CA ILE A 161 3.93 -5.44 -11.32
C ILE A 161 4.44 -6.43 -12.37
N TYR A 162 4.63 -7.68 -11.97
CA TYR A 162 5.23 -8.72 -12.80
C TYR A 162 4.18 -9.77 -13.15
N GLY A 163 3.97 -9.96 -14.43
CA GLY A 163 3.14 -11.01 -15.01
C GLY A 163 3.96 -11.99 -15.83
N SER A 164 3.37 -13.12 -16.21
CA SER A 164 4.03 -14.18 -17.00
C SER A 164 4.40 -13.74 -18.42
N GLU A 165 3.82 -12.65 -18.91
CA GLU A 165 3.98 -12.18 -20.29
C GLU A 165 4.52 -10.74 -20.38
N GLY A 166 4.59 -10.04 -19.23
CA GLY A 166 5.13 -8.69 -19.20
C GLY A 166 5.37 -8.16 -17.79
N THR A 167 6.05 -7.02 -17.72
CA THR A 167 6.32 -6.28 -16.50
C THR A 167 5.89 -4.84 -16.68
N LEU A 168 5.15 -4.31 -15.71
CA LEU A 168 4.79 -2.90 -15.63
C LEU A 168 5.66 -2.21 -14.58
N LEU A 169 6.30 -1.10 -14.95
CA LEU A 169 6.96 -0.19 -14.02
C LEU A 169 6.22 1.15 -14.04
N VAL A 170 5.80 1.61 -12.86
CA VAL A 170 5.03 2.84 -12.69
C VAL A 170 5.91 3.90 -12.03
N GLU A 171 6.12 5.02 -12.70
CA GLU A 171 6.76 6.19 -12.13
C GLU A 171 5.76 6.97 -11.25
N PRO A 172 6.21 7.57 -10.14
CA PRO A 172 5.33 8.28 -9.22
C PRO A 172 4.82 9.61 -9.78
N GLY A 173 3.65 10.03 -9.28
CA GLY A 173 3.09 11.35 -9.49
C GLY A 173 2.15 11.48 -10.68
N ALA A 174 1.56 12.67 -10.83
CA ALA A 174 0.54 12.95 -11.83
C ALA A 174 1.06 12.91 -13.28
N GLN A 175 2.36 13.05 -13.48
CA GLN A 175 3.05 12.99 -14.78
C GLN A 175 3.92 11.74 -14.91
N GLY A 176 3.80 10.80 -13.97
CA GLY A 176 4.56 9.56 -13.96
C GLY A 176 4.22 8.68 -15.16
N ARG A 177 5.27 8.14 -15.80
CA ARG A 177 5.12 7.23 -16.94
C ARG A 177 4.79 5.83 -16.46
N VAL A 178 4.19 5.05 -17.35
CA VAL A 178 4.11 3.60 -17.24
C VAL A 178 4.99 3.00 -18.33
N LEU A 179 5.88 2.11 -17.95
CA LEU A 179 6.70 1.34 -18.89
C LEU A 179 6.21 -0.11 -18.89
N LEU A 180 6.01 -0.65 -20.06
CA LEU A 180 5.68 -2.06 -20.29
C LEU A 180 6.86 -2.75 -20.96
N ALA A 181 7.47 -3.71 -20.26
CA ALA A 181 8.44 -4.64 -20.84
C ALA A 181 7.75 -5.96 -21.20
N THR A 182 8.06 -6.48 -22.39
CA THR A 182 7.63 -7.77 -22.91
C THR A 182 8.82 -8.49 -23.55
N ARG A 183 8.63 -9.72 -24.05
CA ARG A 183 9.69 -10.44 -24.78
C ARG A 183 10.13 -9.73 -26.06
N GLU A 184 9.25 -8.92 -26.66
CA GLU A 184 9.55 -8.14 -27.87
C GLU A 184 10.16 -6.78 -27.57
N HIS A 185 9.94 -6.28 -26.34
CA HIS A 185 10.38 -4.98 -25.85
C HIS A 185 11.05 -5.11 -24.49
N GLU A 186 12.21 -5.75 -24.43
CA GLU A 186 12.90 -6.08 -23.18
C GLU A 186 13.31 -4.86 -22.36
N ASP A 187 13.67 -3.75 -23.03
CA ASP A 187 14.00 -2.48 -22.37
C ASP A 187 12.78 -1.66 -21.96
N GLY A 188 11.57 -2.14 -22.31
CA GLY A 188 10.31 -1.48 -22.03
C GLY A 188 9.96 -0.36 -23.02
N ILE A 189 8.67 -0.21 -23.26
CA ILE A 189 8.08 0.88 -24.03
C ILE A 189 7.16 1.71 -23.14
N ALA A 190 7.05 3.00 -23.44
CA ALA A 190 6.12 3.87 -22.74
C ALA A 190 4.67 3.52 -23.14
N VAL A 191 3.82 3.32 -22.13
CA VAL A 191 2.38 3.12 -22.32
C VAL A 191 1.70 4.49 -22.40
N ASP A 192 0.75 4.63 -23.31
CA ASP A 192 -0.11 5.82 -23.35
C ASP A 192 -1.01 5.85 -22.11
N VAL A 193 -0.91 6.94 -21.36
CA VAL A 193 -1.67 7.15 -20.12
C VAL A 193 -2.67 8.28 -20.34
N PRO A 194 -3.94 7.97 -20.61
CA PRO A 194 -4.95 9.00 -20.79
C PRO A 194 -5.22 9.73 -19.46
N PRO A 195 -5.74 10.97 -19.50
CA PRO A 195 -6.21 11.64 -18.31
C PRO A 195 -7.22 10.77 -17.54
N ALA A 196 -7.13 10.77 -16.21
CA ALA A 196 -8.09 10.05 -15.38
C ALA A 196 -9.52 10.56 -15.63
N PRO A 197 -10.54 9.69 -15.62
CA PRO A 197 -11.94 10.11 -15.62
C PRO A 197 -12.23 11.09 -14.46
N GLU A 198 -13.23 11.97 -14.64
CA GLU A 198 -13.53 13.02 -13.66
C GLU A 198 -13.75 12.45 -12.24
N GLU A 199 -14.45 11.32 -12.13
CA GLU A 199 -14.70 10.64 -10.87
C GLU A 199 -13.44 9.97 -10.28
N MET A 200 -12.41 9.72 -11.08
CA MET A 200 -11.15 9.09 -10.65
C MET A 200 -10.00 10.10 -10.46
N ARG A 201 -10.26 11.40 -10.57
CA ARG A 201 -9.21 12.43 -10.48
C ARG A 201 -8.62 12.59 -9.09
N ASN A 202 -9.38 12.28 -8.04
CA ASN A 202 -8.93 12.30 -6.64
C ASN A 202 -9.92 11.57 -5.73
N ALA A 203 -9.51 11.35 -4.47
CA ALA A 203 -10.30 10.65 -3.46
C ALA A 203 -11.70 11.23 -3.25
N THR A 204 -11.80 12.55 -3.17
CA THR A 204 -13.08 13.24 -2.93
C THR A 204 -14.05 13.04 -4.09
N ALA A 205 -13.60 13.21 -5.33
CA ALA A 205 -14.44 12.99 -6.51
C ALA A 205 -14.92 11.54 -6.59
N PHE A 206 -14.03 10.58 -6.37
CA PHE A 206 -14.36 9.16 -6.32
C PHE A 206 -15.40 8.85 -5.23
N PHE A 207 -15.14 9.25 -4.00
CA PHE A 207 -16.03 8.97 -2.88
C PHE A 207 -17.42 9.59 -3.04
N LEU A 208 -17.48 10.86 -3.44
CA LEU A 208 -18.75 11.55 -3.70
C LEU A 208 -19.54 10.89 -4.84
N SER A 209 -18.87 10.46 -5.91
CA SER A 209 -19.54 9.78 -7.02
C SER A 209 -20.22 8.48 -6.56
N HIS A 210 -19.56 7.70 -5.68
CA HIS A 210 -20.12 6.47 -5.12
C HIS A 210 -21.31 6.74 -4.19
N ILE A 211 -21.22 7.77 -3.35
CA ILE A 211 -22.33 8.19 -2.48
C ILE A 211 -23.55 8.60 -3.31
N VAL A 212 -23.37 9.48 -4.30
CA VAL A 212 -24.46 9.99 -5.14
C VAL A 212 -25.10 8.89 -5.99
N GLN A 213 -24.29 7.95 -6.47
CA GLN A 213 -24.77 6.84 -7.31
C GLN A 213 -25.25 5.63 -6.50
N GLY A 214 -25.10 5.62 -5.18
CA GLY A 214 -25.43 4.47 -4.33
C GLY A 214 -24.59 3.23 -4.63
N LYS A 215 -23.35 3.40 -5.13
CA LYS A 215 -22.44 2.30 -5.47
C LYS A 215 -21.57 1.91 -4.27
N PRO A 216 -21.23 0.61 -4.11
CA PRO A 216 -20.26 0.18 -3.11
C PRO A 216 -18.86 0.71 -3.46
N ILE A 217 -18.00 0.86 -2.45
CA ILE A 217 -16.56 1.08 -2.65
C ILE A 217 -15.91 -0.28 -2.85
N GLU A 218 -15.39 -0.50 -4.05
CA GLU A 218 -14.72 -1.76 -4.44
C GLU A 218 -13.24 -1.52 -4.79
N GLY A 219 -12.52 -2.59 -5.04
CA GLY A 219 -11.11 -2.55 -5.44
C GLY A 219 -10.19 -2.04 -4.32
N LEU A 220 -9.13 -1.35 -4.71
CA LEU A 220 -8.05 -0.95 -3.80
C LEU A 220 -8.52 -0.08 -2.62
N CYS A 221 -9.54 0.77 -2.83
CA CYS A 221 -10.08 1.67 -1.80
C CYS A 221 -11.13 1.02 -0.88
N SER A 222 -11.50 -0.25 -1.09
CA SER A 222 -12.47 -0.92 -0.24
C SER A 222 -11.97 -1.06 1.20
N ALA A 223 -12.90 -1.04 2.16
CA ALA A 223 -12.57 -1.22 3.57
C ALA A 223 -11.98 -2.62 3.85
N GLU A 224 -12.40 -3.62 3.08
CA GLU A 224 -11.87 -4.99 3.14
C GLU A 224 -10.39 -5.04 2.76
N VAL A 225 -9.99 -4.38 1.67
CA VAL A 225 -8.57 -4.29 1.29
C VAL A 225 -7.78 -3.51 2.35
N GLY A 226 -8.35 -2.44 2.89
CA GLY A 226 -7.74 -1.68 3.98
C GLY A 226 -7.50 -2.51 5.23
N ARG A 227 -8.51 -3.28 5.66
CA ARG A 227 -8.43 -4.20 6.81
C ARG A 227 -7.40 -5.31 6.58
N ASP A 228 -7.40 -5.92 5.41
CA ASP A 228 -6.45 -6.99 5.09
C ASP A 228 -5.03 -6.46 4.96
N ALA A 229 -4.84 -5.24 4.47
CA ALA A 229 -3.55 -4.57 4.48
C ALA A 229 -3.06 -4.34 5.93
N GLN A 230 -3.96 -3.94 6.84
CA GLN A 230 -3.63 -3.78 8.25
C GLN A 230 -3.22 -5.11 8.89
N GLU A 231 -3.88 -6.23 8.56
CA GLU A 231 -3.49 -7.57 9.02
C GLU A 231 -2.10 -7.98 8.51
N ILE A 232 -1.76 -7.61 7.28
CA ILE A 232 -0.41 -7.86 6.72
C ILE A 232 0.65 -7.06 7.49
N LEU A 233 0.36 -5.79 7.86
CA LEU A 233 1.27 -4.96 8.64
C LEU A 233 1.47 -5.53 10.05
N GLU A 234 0.39 -5.93 10.72
CA GLU A 234 0.43 -6.57 12.03
C GLU A 234 1.25 -7.86 12.01
N ALA A 235 0.98 -8.74 11.03
CA ALA A 235 1.78 -9.94 10.81
C ALA A 235 3.26 -9.63 10.54
N GLY A 236 3.55 -8.52 9.87
CA GLY A 236 4.91 -8.02 9.65
C GLY A 236 5.59 -7.62 10.96
N LEU A 237 4.91 -6.90 11.83
CA LEU A 237 5.43 -6.52 13.16
C LEU A 237 5.70 -7.75 14.03
N ILE A 238 4.76 -8.70 14.07
CA ILE A 238 4.92 -9.98 14.78
C ILE A 238 6.12 -10.73 14.22
N SER A 239 6.21 -10.87 12.89
CA SER A 239 7.33 -11.54 12.22
C SER A 239 8.69 -10.94 12.57
N ALA A 240 8.78 -9.61 12.59
CA ALA A 240 10.00 -8.90 12.93
C ALA A 240 10.39 -9.09 14.41
N ALA A 241 9.41 -9.11 15.30
CA ALA A 241 9.63 -9.31 16.73
C ALA A 241 10.05 -10.74 17.08
N GLU A 242 9.41 -11.73 16.45
CA GLU A 242 9.65 -13.15 16.70
C GLU A 242 10.80 -13.74 15.87
N GLY A 243 11.22 -13.06 14.80
CA GLY A 243 12.23 -13.57 13.85
C GLY A 243 11.73 -14.75 13.00
N THR A 244 10.42 -14.93 12.87
CA THR A 244 9.78 -16.06 12.16
C THR A 244 8.77 -15.59 11.14
N ALA A 245 8.42 -16.47 10.20
CA ALA A 245 7.35 -16.20 9.25
C ALA A 245 5.97 -16.42 9.91
N VAL A 246 5.05 -15.50 9.71
CA VAL A 246 3.69 -15.50 10.27
C VAL A 246 2.69 -15.92 9.22
N SER A 247 1.84 -16.90 9.55
CA SER A 247 0.75 -17.35 8.65
C SER A 247 -0.47 -16.44 8.77
N LEU A 248 -1.18 -16.26 7.66
CA LEU A 248 -2.44 -15.53 7.60
C LEU A 248 -3.62 -16.47 7.24
N PRO A 249 -4.85 -16.17 7.73
CA PRO A 249 -5.18 -15.06 8.63
C PRO A 249 -4.53 -15.23 10.01
N LEU A 250 -4.36 -14.10 10.72
CA LEU A 250 -3.86 -14.11 12.09
C LEU A 250 -4.82 -14.88 12.99
N PRO A 251 -4.32 -15.81 13.84
CA PRO A 251 -5.17 -16.50 14.80
C PRO A 251 -5.64 -15.54 15.90
N PRO A 252 -6.80 -15.84 16.54
CA PRO A 252 -7.34 -14.99 17.60
C PRO A 252 -6.40 -14.74 18.80
N SER A 253 -5.36 -15.55 18.95
CA SER A 253 -4.35 -15.39 20.01
C SER A 253 -3.43 -14.17 19.81
N TYR A 254 -3.43 -13.59 18.62
CA TYR A 254 -2.70 -12.35 18.32
C TYR A 254 -3.62 -11.12 18.27
N LEU A 255 -4.92 -11.29 18.43
CA LEU A 255 -5.94 -10.24 18.44
C LEU A 255 -6.42 -10.03 19.89
#